data_e1ac86b1e38b59e01b17c58346cdb9af
#
_entry.id   e1ac86b1e38b59e01b17c58346cdb9af
#
_cell.length_a   1.000
_cell.length_b   1.000
_cell.length_c   1.000
_cell.angle_alpha   90.00
_cell.angle_beta   90.00
_cell.angle_gamma   90.00
#
_symmetry.space_group_name_H-M   'P 1'
#
loop_
_entity.id
_entity.type
_entity.pdbx_description
1 polymer ?
#
loop_
_entity_poly.entity_id
_entity_poly.type
_entity_poly.pdbx_seq_one_letter_code
_entity_poly.pdbx_strand_id
1 'polypeptide(L)'
;AAPGFLTGETLALLFANTAVLFILATGVTFAILLGGIDLSIQAVASLASVMLAQLLPSLGFAAFPIAILSGLAFGLLSGIVHVKLRVPSFVATLATGGVVTGLALWVSNGRAITIEEAGREKTAWINATIFGLPVVVL
;
A
#
# COMPACT_ATOMS: atom_id res chain seq x y z
N ALA A 1 12.41 -23.80 -20.19
CA ALA A 1 11.21 -23.26 -19.55
C ALA A 1 10.69 -24.30 -18.56
N ALA A 2 10.37 -23.89 -17.32
CA ALA A 2 9.82 -24.79 -16.33
C ALA A 2 8.45 -25.30 -16.81
N PRO A 3 8.21 -26.61 -16.88
CA PRO A 3 6.92 -27.14 -17.25
C PRO A 3 5.88 -26.70 -16.20
N GLY A 4 4.78 -26.09 -16.65
CA GLY A 4 3.71 -25.59 -15.77
C GLY A 4 3.78 -24.10 -15.44
N PHE A 5 4.75 -23.33 -15.92
CA PHE A 5 4.82 -21.88 -15.69
C PHE A 5 3.65 -21.10 -16.33
N LEU A 6 3.14 -21.56 -17.46
CA LEU A 6 2.01 -20.93 -18.19
C LEU A 6 0.67 -21.61 -17.87
N THR A 7 0.42 -21.96 -16.62
CA THR A 7 -0.91 -22.39 -16.19
C THR A 7 -1.78 -21.17 -15.87
N GLY A 8 -3.11 -21.30 -16.05
CA GLY A 8 -4.06 -20.23 -15.71
C GLY A 8 -3.93 -19.77 -14.24
N GLU A 9 -3.61 -20.70 -13.33
CA GLU A 9 -3.41 -20.41 -11.92
C GLU A 9 -2.15 -19.56 -11.68
N THR A 10 -1.03 -19.90 -12.33
CA THR A 10 0.20 -19.11 -12.22
C THR A 10 0.03 -17.72 -12.81
N LEU A 11 -0.68 -17.60 -13.94
CA LEU A 11 -0.97 -16.31 -14.55
C LEU A 11 -1.86 -15.45 -13.63
N ALA A 12 -2.90 -16.02 -13.03
CA ALA A 12 -3.76 -15.31 -12.09
C ALA A 12 -2.98 -14.77 -10.87
N LEU A 13 -2.07 -15.57 -10.31
CA LEU A 13 -1.18 -15.15 -9.23
C LEU A 13 -0.22 -14.02 -9.66
N LEU A 14 0.35 -14.11 -10.87
CA LEU A 14 1.21 -13.07 -11.41
C LEU A 14 0.43 -11.76 -11.60
N PHE A 15 -0.77 -11.81 -12.15
CA PHE A 15 -1.62 -10.63 -12.30
C PHE A 15 -1.98 -10.01 -10.94
N ALA A 16 -2.38 -10.81 -9.95
CA ALA A 16 -2.70 -10.32 -8.62
C ALA A 16 -1.51 -9.61 -7.94
N ASN A 17 -0.32 -10.21 -8.01
CA ASN A 17 0.89 -9.60 -7.45
C ASN A 17 1.31 -8.34 -8.20
N THR A 18 1.14 -8.31 -9.52
CA THR A 18 1.49 -7.17 -10.36
C THR A 18 0.50 -6.01 -10.20
N ALA A 19 -0.78 -6.29 -9.91
CA ALA A 19 -1.80 -5.26 -9.74
C ALA A 19 -1.43 -4.26 -8.63
N VAL A 20 -0.91 -4.73 -7.51
CA VAL A 20 -0.46 -3.87 -6.40
C VAL A 20 0.68 -2.96 -6.86
N LEU A 21 1.66 -3.51 -7.57
CA LEU A 21 2.78 -2.74 -8.12
C LEU A 21 2.30 -1.72 -9.15
N PHE A 22 1.30 -2.07 -9.96
CA PHE A 22 0.72 -1.18 -10.95
C PHE A 22 0.02 0.02 -10.30
N ILE A 23 -0.74 -0.20 -9.22
CA ILE A 23 -1.39 0.87 -8.45
C ILE A 23 -0.34 1.81 -7.85
N LEU A 24 0.71 1.26 -7.23
CA LEU A 24 1.80 2.06 -6.66
C LEU A 24 2.54 2.85 -7.74
N ALA A 25 2.86 2.21 -8.88
CA ALA A 25 3.51 2.86 -10.02
C ALA A 25 2.66 4.00 -10.59
N THR A 26 1.34 3.84 -10.64
CA THR A 26 0.43 4.90 -11.06
C THR A 26 0.52 6.10 -10.13
N GLY A 27 0.56 5.87 -8.80
CA GLY A 27 0.77 6.96 -7.83
C GLY A 27 2.08 7.71 -8.04
N VAL A 28 3.19 6.98 -8.23
CA VAL A 28 4.50 7.58 -8.52
C VAL A 28 4.48 8.38 -9.83
N THR A 29 3.76 7.89 -10.84
CA THR A 29 3.66 8.57 -12.13
C THR A 29 3.09 9.98 -11.98
N PHE A 30 2.09 10.18 -11.13
CA PHE A 30 1.56 11.53 -10.85
C PHE A 30 2.63 12.44 -10.23
N ALA A 31 3.46 11.95 -9.32
CA ALA A 31 4.55 12.73 -8.75
C ALA A 31 5.57 13.13 -9.83
N ILE A 32 5.92 12.22 -10.74
CA ILE A 32 6.85 12.46 -11.84
C ILE A 32 6.29 13.48 -12.83
N LEU A 33 5.00 13.39 -13.17
CA LEU A 33 4.33 14.34 -14.06
C LEU A 33 4.33 15.77 -13.50
N LEU A 34 4.34 15.92 -12.17
CA LEU A 34 4.48 17.21 -11.49
C LEU A 34 5.95 17.67 -11.35
N GLY A 35 6.90 16.91 -11.91
CA GLY A 35 8.33 17.20 -11.83
C GLY A 35 8.97 16.81 -10.50
N GLY A 36 8.29 16.01 -9.68
CA GLY A 36 8.75 15.53 -8.38
C GLY A 36 9.21 14.07 -8.41
N ILE A 37 9.87 13.66 -7.32
CA ILE A 37 10.21 12.26 -7.04
C ILE A 37 9.64 11.92 -5.68
N ASP A 38 8.80 10.88 -5.61
CA ASP A 38 8.23 10.39 -4.35
C ASP A 38 8.92 9.07 -3.93
N LEU A 39 9.71 9.15 -2.88
CA LEU A 39 10.38 8.01 -2.27
C LEU A 39 9.65 7.48 -1.02
N SER A 40 8.52 8.08 -0.64
CA SER A 40 7.75 7.69 0.55
C SER A 40 6.70 6.62 0.28
N ILE A 41 6.35 6.38 -0.98
CA ILE A 41 5.18 5.57 -1.36
C ILE A 41 5.21 4.15 -0.76
N GLN A 42 6.39 3.51 -0.74
CA GLN A 42 6.54 2.18 -0.16
C GLN A 42 6.34 2.18 1.36
N ALA A 43 6.89 3.20 2.05
CA ALA A 43 6.75 3.35 3.49
C ALA A 43 5.28 3.61 3.88
N VAL A 44 4.60 4.47 3.12
CA VAL A 44 3.18 4.78 3.31
C VAL A 44 2.31 3.54 3.08
N ALA A 45 2.58 2.78 2.02
CA ALA A 45 1.87 1.52 1.74
C ALA A 45 2.09 0.50 2.88
N SER A 46 3.32 0.40 3.39
CA SER A 46 3.63 -0.47 4.53
C SER A 46 2.88 -0.06 5.80
N LEU A 47 2.86 1.23 6.15
CA LEU A 47 2.10 1.73 7.30
C LEU A 47 0.59 1.46 7.13
N ALA A 48 0.04 1.75 5.96
CA ALA A 48 -1.37 1.50 5.66
C ALA A 48 -1.72 0.01 5.82
N SER A 49 -0.86 -0.89 5.35
CA SER A 49 -1.04 -2.34 5.50
C SER A 49 -1.00 -2.78 6.96
N VAL A 50 -0.06 -2.25 7.75
CA VAL A 50 0.05 -2.52 9.20
C VAL A 50 -1.18 -2.03 9.94
N MET A 51 -1.61 -0.79 9.67
CA MET A 51 -2.81 -0.23 10.28
C MET A 51 -4.06 -1.03 9.92
N LEU A 52 -4.21 -1.40 8.65
CA LEU A 52 -5.35 -2.20 8.20
C LEU A 52 -5.36 -3.56 8.92
N ALA A 53 -4.22 -4.26 9.00
CA ALA A 53 -4.14 -5.56 9.65
C ALA A 53 -4.49 -5.51 11.15
N GLN A 54 -4.11 -4.43 11.85
CA GLN A 54 -4.43 -4.26 13.27
C GLN A 54 -5.85 -3.80 13.54
N LEU A 55 -6.39 -2.91 12.70
CA LEU A 55 -7.70 -2.31 12.95
C LEU A 55 -8.86 -3.15 12.39
N LEU A 56 -8.61 -3.98 11.38
CA LEU A 56 -9.64 -4.77 10.72
C LEU A 56 -10.41 -5.71 11.67
N PRO A 57 -9.79 -6.41 12.63
CA PRO A 57 -10.52 -7.26 13.57
C PRO A 57 -11.52 -6.49 14.42
N SER A 58 -11.15 -5.29 14.90
CA SER A 58 -11.97 -4.49 15.82
C SER A 58 -12.96 -3.56 15.10
N LEU A 59 -12.53 -2.87 14.05
CA LEU A 59 -13.31 -1.85 13.35
C LEU A 59 -13.97 -2.33 12.06
N GLY A 60 -13.62 -3.54 11.59
CA GLY A 60 -14.17 -4.06 10.34
C GLY A 60 -13.88 -3.13 9.16
N PHE A 61 -14.87 -2.90 8.30
CA PHE A 61 -14.71 -2.07 7.11
C PHE A 61 -14.30 -0.62 7.38
N ALA A 62 -14.49 -0.09 8.59
CA ALA A 62 -14.03 1.25 8.95
C ALA A 62 -12.49 1.36 9.02
N ALA A 63 -11.77 0.25 9.07
CA ALA A 63 -10.31 0.23 9.00
C ALA A 63 -9.77 0.73 7.64
N PHE A 64 -10.49 0.49 6.54
CA PHE A 64 -10.06 0.92 5.20
C PHE A 64 -9.95 2.44 5.07
N PRO A 65 -11.00 3.24 5.37
CA PRO A 65 -10.87 4.69 5.30
C PRO A 65 -9.80 5.23 6.24
N ILE A 66 -9.57 4.64 7.41
CA ILE A 66 -8.52 5.07 8.34
C ILE A 66 -7.13 4.84 7.71
N ALA A 67 -6.90 3.68 7.11
CA ALA A 67 -5.65 3.40 6.41
C ALA A 67 -5.42 4.35 5.23
N ILE A 68 -6.46 4.65 4.44
CA ILE A 68 -6.39 5.61 3.33
C ILE A 68 -6.08 7.03 3.84
N LEU A 69 -6.75 7.47 4.89
CA LEU A 69 -6.54 8.79 5.48
C LEU A 69 -5.13 8.95 6.06
N SER A 70 -4.54 7.88 6.60
CA SER A 70 -3.15 7.92 7.05
C SER A 70 -2.19 8.18 5.89
N GLY A 71 -2.38 7.51 4.76
CA GLY A 71 -1.60 7.74 3.55
C GLY A 71 -1.76 9.16 3.02
N LEU A 72 -3.00 9.66 2.97
CA LEU A 72 -3.30 11.03 2.58
C LEU A 72 -2.61 12.06 3.49
N ALA A 73 -2.63 11.86 4.80
CA ALA A 73 -2.02 12.75 5.77
C ALA A 73 -0.49 12.86 5.57
N PHE A 74 0.21 11.74 5.37
CA PHE A 74 1.66 11.75 5.12
C PHE A 74 2.01 12.27 3.74
N GLY A 75 1.22 11.97 2.71
CA GLY A 75 1.38 12.56 1.39
C GLY A 75 1.19 14.08 1.41
N LEU A 76 0.17 14.56 2.10
CA LEU A 76 -0.08 16.00 2.29
C LEU A 76 1.05 16.68 3.07
N LEU A 77 1.54 16.05 4.14
CA LEU A 77 2.67 16.57 4.92
C LEU A 77 3.91 16.73 4.04
N SER A 78 4.26 15.70 3.27
CA SER A 78 5.37 15.71 2.34
C SER A 78 5.21 16.80 1.27
N GLY A 79 4.00 16.95 0.71
CA GLY A 79 3.67 17.98 -0.26
C GLY A 79 3.78 19.40 0.32
N ILE A 80 3.31 19.61 1.54
CA ILE A 80 3.44 20.91 2.24
C ILE A 80 4.93 21.25 2.46
N VAL A 81 5.73 20.29 2.94
CA VAL A 81 7.17 20.50 3.14
C VAL A 81 7.85 20.87 1.82
N HIS A 82 7.54 20.13 0.74
CA HIS A 82 8.09 20.42 -0.58
C HIS A 82 7.71 21.83 -1.06
N VAL A 83 6.43 22.17 -1.06
CA VAL A 83 5.92 23.41 -1.68
C VAL A 83 6.14 24.62 -0.79
N LYS A 84 5.81 24.54 0.51
CA LYS A 84 5.88 25.69 1.43
C LYS A 84 7.30 25.99 1.90
N LEU A 85 8.08 24.95 2.21
CA LEU A 85 9.44 25.10 2.69
C LEU A 85 10.47 25.06 1.54
N ARG A 86 10.01 24.87 0.29
CA ARG A 86 10.86 24.79 -0.91
C ARG A 86 11.96 23.73 -0.82
N VAL A 87 11.70 22.65 -0.08
CA VAL A 87 12.60 21.51 0.02
C VAL A 87 12.46 20.66 -1.25
N PRO A 88 13.56 20.19 -1.87
CA PRO A 88 13.46 19.27 -3.00
C PRO A 88 12.55 18.06 -2.68
N SER A 89 11.71 17.65 -3.64
CA SER A 89 10.68 16.63 -3.42
C SER A 89 11.26 15.32 -2.90
N PHE A 90 12.38 14.86 -3.47
CA PHE A 90 13.03 13.63 -3.04
C PHE A 90 13.54 13.68 -1.58
N VAL A 91 13.99 14.87 -1.11
CA VAL A 91 14.42 15.05 0.28
C VAL A 91 13.21 15.01 1.22
N ALA A 92 12.14 15.73 0.87
CA ALA A 92 10.92 15.78 1.65
C ALA A 92 10.28 14.37 1.76
N THR A 93 10.18 13.65 0.64
CA THR A 93 9.57 12.32 0.60
C THR A 93 10.45 11.26 1.26
N LEU A 94 11.77 11.35 1.14
CA LEU A 94 12.69 10.45 1.83
C LEU A 94 12.60 10.63 3.36
N ALA A 95 12.58 11.87 3.85
CA ALA A 95 12.42 12.16 5.28
C ALA A 95 11.06 11.67 5.79
N THR A 96 9.97 11.97 5.06
CA THR A 96 8.63 11.46 5.41
C THR A 96 8.61 9.94 5.41
N GLY A 97 9.22 9.29 4.42
CA GLY A 97 9.33 7.83 4.35
C GLY A 97 10.03 7.22 5.56
N GLY A 98 11.11 7.87 6.03
CA GLY A 98 11.81 7.45 7.27
C GLY A 98 10.91 7.53 8.50
N VAL A 99 10.19 8.65 8.68
CA VAL A 99 9.23 8.82 9.78
C VAL A 99 8.12 7.78 9.70
N VAL A 100 7.53 7.58 8.53
CA VAL A 100 6.44 6.63 8.31
C VAL A 100 6.90 5.19 8.57
N THR A 101 8.12 4.83 8.15
CA THR A 101 8.70 3.51 8.45
C THR A 101 8.87 3.32 9.95
N GLY A 102 9.39 4.33 10.65
CA GLY A 102 9.49 4.30 12.11
C GLY A 102 8.13 4.12 12.80
N LEU A 103 7.08 4.81 12.31
CA LEU A 103 5.72 4.65 12.81
C LEU A 103 5.16 3.26 12.53
N ALA A 104 5.39 2.71 11.34
CA ALA A 104 4.96 1.35 11.00
C ALA A 104 5.60 0.31 11.94
N LEU A 105 6.90 0.44 12.21
CA LEU A 105 7.61 -0.41 13.15
C LEU A 105 7.11 -0.24 14.59
N TRP A 106 6.85 1.00 15.00
CA TRP A 106 6.30 1.28 16.33
C TRP A 106 4.91 0.67 16.52
N VAL A 107 4.00 0.87 15.56
CA VAL A 107 2.64 0.34 15.58
C VAL A 107 2.65 -1.21 15.55
N SER A 108 3.56 -1.81 14.79
CA SER A 108 3.70 -3.28 14.70
C SER A 108 4.51 -3.90 15.85
N ASN A 109 5.06 -3.09 16.76
CA ASN A 109 6.06 -3.52 17.76
C ASN A 109 7.24 -4.27 17.11
N GLY A 110 7.64 -3.86 15.91
CA GLY A 110 8.72 -4.49 15.13
C GLY A 110 8.43 -5.93 14.68
N ARG A 111 7.17 -6.36 14.68
CA ARG A 111 6.77 -7.72 14.31
C ARG A 111 6.01 -7.73 12.99
N ALA A 112 6.10 -8.83 12.27
CA ALA A 112 5.21 -9.08 11.14
C ALA A 112 3.78 -9.29 11.68
N ILE A 113 2.82 -8.52 11.15
CA ILE A 113 1.41 -8.63 11.52
C ILE A 113 0.71 -9.44 10.43
N THR A 114 0.05 -10.51 10.84
CA THR A 114 -0.85 -11.28 9.99
C THR A 114 -2.28 -10.89 10.30
N ILE A 115 -3.12 -10.82 9.28
CA ILE A 115 -4.56 -10.62 9.46
C ILE A 115 -5.13 -11.86 10.13
N GLU A 116 -5.73 -11.71 11.32
CA GLU A 116 -6.42 -12.78 12.03
C GLU A 116 -7.62 -13.31 11.24
N GLU A 117 -8.12 -14.52 11.58
CA GLU A 117 -9.22 -15.18 10.86
C GLU A 117 -10.46 -14.29 10.73
N ALA A 118 -10.85 -13.60 11.80
CA ALA A 118 -11.96 -12.64 11.78
C ALA A 118 -11.78 -11.47 10.79
N GLY A 119 -10.54 -11.10 10.50
CA GLY A 119 -10.21 -10.11 9.47
C GLY A 119 -10.17 -10.71 8.06
N ARG A 120 -9.76 -11.98 7.94
CA ARG A 120 -9.69 -12.68 6.65
C ARG A 120 -11.07 -12.86 6.02
N GLU A 121 -12.10 -13.18 6.81
CA GLU A 121 -13.48 -13.25 6.32
C GLU A 121 -13.93 -11.93 5.71
N LYS A 122 -13.59 -10.79 6.35
CA LYS A 122 -13.95 -9.45 5.88
C LYS A 122 -13.21 -9.03 4.60
N THR A 123 -12.06 -9.65 4.33
CA THR A 123 -11.25 -9.37 3.13
C THR A 123 -11.33 -10.49 2.08
N ALA A 124 -12.11 -11.54 2.33
CA ALA A 124 -12.23 -12.67 1.41
C ALA A 124 -12.69 -12.28 0.00
N TRP A 125 -13.49 -11.20 -0.11
CA TRP A 125 -13.94 -10.66 -1.39
C TRP A 125 -12.79 -10.15 -2.29
N ILE A 126 -11.67 -9.70 -1.69
CA ILE A 126 -10.49 -9.22 -2.45
C ILE A 126 -9.86 -10.38 -3.21
N ASN A 127 -9.88 -11.57 -2.62
CA ASN A 127 -9.36 -12.80 -3.22
C ASN A 127 -10.44 -13.58 -4.00
N ALA A 128 -11.68 -13.09 -4.01
CA ALA A 128 -12.73 -13.69 -4.83
C ALA A 128 -12.35 -13.58 -6.32
N THR A 129 -12.69 -14.61 -7.08
CA THR A 129 -12.40 -14.65 -8.52
C THR A 129 -13.67 -14.39 -9.32
N ILE A 130 -13.58 -13.46 -10.27
CA ILE A 130 -14.63 -13.21 -11.26
C ILE A 130 -14.04 -13.53 -12.63
N PHE A 131 -14.70 -14.40 -13.39
CA PHE A 131 -14.19 -14.91 -14.68
C PHE A 131 -12.77 -15.53 -14.59
N GLY A 132 -12.43 -16.14 -13.44
CA GLY A 132 -11.10 -16.74 -13.22
C GLY A 132 -9.98 -15.78 -12.87
N LEU A 133 -10.26 -14.48 -12.72
CA LEU A 133 -9.31 -13.46 -12.29
C LEU A 133 -9.65 -12.99 -10.86
N PRO A 134 -8.66 -12.76 -9.99
CA PRO A 134 -8.89 -12.16 -8.68
C PRO A 134 -9.50 -10.76 -8.82
N VAL A 135 -10.44 -10.40 -7.93
CA VAL A 135 -11.11 -9.08 -7.93
C VAL A 135 -10.12 -7.92 -7.89
N VAL A 136 -8.97 -8.11 -7.24
CA VAL A 136 -7.91 -7.09 -7.16
C VAL A 136 -7.30 -6.73 -8.53
N VAL A 137 -7.53 -7.53 -9.55
CA VAL A 137 -7.01 -7.33 -10.92
C VAL A 137 -8.02 -6.62 -11.82
N LEU A 138 -9.32 -6.66 -11.49
CA LEU A 138 -10.41 -6.05 -12.24
C LEU A 138 -10.65 -4.61 -11.82
#